data_120ee4a070a6cb730a38f60edff5ea26
#
_entry.id   120ee4a070a6cb730a38f60edff5ea26
#
_cell.length_a   1.000
_cell.length_b   1.000
_cell.length_c   1.000
_cell.angle_alpha   90.00
_cell.angle_beta   90.00
_cell.angle_gamma   90.00
#
_symmetry.space_group_name_H-M   'P 1'
#
loop_
_entity.id
_entity.type
_entity.pdbx_description
1 polymer ?
#
loop_
_entity_poly.entity_id
_entity_poly.type
_entity_poly.pdbx_seq_one_letter_code
_entity_poly.pdbx_strand_id
1 'polypeptide(L)'
;MLKAYKFVIRPTTEQITLIEKHFGACRFVYNYFIDQSKDKVMKKSDMQKMLVGLKAEKEWLNEINSQSLQVATHNLYNAYGRFFKKLGGYPKFKSRKDSYQSFSIPQNVEIKENRLFIPKFKKNGIRVKLHRQIPAGSIIKQATLSRHNAKYFISVLIDDQQELRNKVQPVNSVGIDMGLSQLYIFSNGEKIDNPKWLRASERRLTKAQRILSRKKLGSQNRDKAKLRLQKLHTKISNQRRDYIHKMTDAITKQFDIICIETLAIKNMIQNLHLSKSIQDASWNEFARQLAYKAQWKGKYFVQINRYYPSSKTCSVCGHYRKDMPLQIRSWICSECHTKHDRDVNAAINIERQGLSSLPVEVTRLLAPMKQEAAAVLAYPT
;
A
#
# COMPACT_ATOMS: atom_id res chain seq x y z
N MET A 1 0.84 -11.04 16.33
CA MET A 1 1.17 -10.08 15.23
C MET A 1 -0.02 -9.20 14.87
N LEU A 2 0.23 -7.92 14.56
CA LEU A 2 -0.83 -7.03 14.08
C LEU A 2 -1.10 -7.21 12.58
N LYS A 3 -2.35 -7.51 12.23
CA LYS A 3 -2.81 -7.69 10.85
C LYS A 3 -4.11 -6.92 10.59
N ALA A 4 -4.23 -6.30 9.42
CA ALA A 4 -5.44 -5.59 9.02
C ALA A 4 -6.27 -6.41 8.01
N TYR A 5 -7.56 -6.55 8.31
CA TYR A 5 -8.54 -7.23 7.46
C TYR A 5 -9.60 -6.24 7.01
N LYS A 6 -9.77 -6.08 5.70
CA LYS A 6 -10.76 -5.17 5.14
C LYS A 6 -11.86 -5.94 4.45
N PHE A 7 -13.10 -5.72 4.87
CA PHE A 7 -14.30 -6.39 4.37
C PHE A 7 -15.31 -5.39 3.82
N VAL A 8 -16.10 -5.81 2.85
CA VAL A 8 -17.29 -5.06 2.40
C VAL A 8 -18.41 -5.29 3.40
N ILE A 9 -19.08 -4.21 3.81
CA ILE A 9 -20.29 -4.27 4.64
C ILE A 9 -21.53 -3.85 3.84
N ARG A 10 -22.68 -4.38 4.22
CA ARG A 10 -23.99 -4.09 3.62
C ARG A 10 -24.94 -3.56 4.68
N PRO A 11 -24.85 -2.27 5.00
CA PRO A 11 -25.73 -1.65 5.97
C PRO A 11 -27.15 -1.47 5.41
N THR A 12 -28.16 -1.49 6.28
CA THR A 12 -29.54 -1.10 5.97
C THR A 12 -29.63 0.43 5.79
N THR A 13 -30.77 0.92 5.31
CA THR A 13 -30.99 2.38 5.13
C THR A 13 -30.83 3.15 6.45
N GLU A 14 -31.36 2.62 7.55
CA GLU A 14 -31.23 3.23 8.88
C GLU A 14 -29.75 3.24 9.34
N GLN A 15 -29.04 2.13 9.13
CA GLN A 15 -27.62 2.04 9.45
C GLN A 15 -26.79 3.00 8.59
N ILE A 16 -27.14 3.18 7.31
CA ILE A 16 -26.49 4.16 6.44
C ILE A 16 -26.67 5.57 7.01
N THR A 17 -27.87 5.95 7.41
CA THR A 17 -28.13 7.25 8.02
C THR A 17 -27.26 7.49 9.25
N LEU A 18 -27.15 6.49 10.13
CA LEU A 18 -26.32 6.61 11.32
C LEU A 18 -24.81 6.63 10.98
N ILE A 19 -24.36 5.88 9.99
CA ILE A 19 -22.97 5.91 9.49
C ILE A 19 -22.62 7.31 8.93
N GLU A 20 -23.53 7.91 8.14
CA GLU A 20 -23.31 9.24 7.58
C GLU A 20 -23.29 10.31 8.67
N LYS A 21 -24.12 10.19 9.72
CA LYS A 21 -24.04 11.03 10.93
C LYS A 21 -22.66 10.92 11.58
N HIS A 22 -22.11 9.71 11.74
CA HIS A 22 -20.77 9.50 12.30
C HIS A 22 -19.68 10.15 11.42
N PHE A 23 -19.74 10.01 10.08
CA PHE A 23 -18.81 10.70 9.18
C PHE A 23 -18.90 12.22 9.35
N GLY A 24 -20.13 12.75 9.42
CA GLY A 24 -20.38 14.16 9.62
C GLY A 24 -19.78 14.69 10.92
N ALA A 25 -20.06 14.01 12.03
CA ALA A 25 -19.62 14.41 13.36
C ALA A 25 -18.09 14.34 13.51
N CYS A 26 -17.46 13.25 13.06
CA CYS A 26 -16.00 13.13 13.12
C CYS A 26 -15.29 14.18 12.24
N ARG A 27 -15.90 14.54 11.09
CA ARG A 27 -15.41 15.63 10.24
C ARG A 27 -15.59 16.98 10.91
N PHE A 28 -16.76 17.23 11.50
CA PHE A 28 -17.04 18.48 12.24
C PHE A 28 -16.04 18.68 13.36
N VAL A 29 -15.87 17.69 14.23
CA VAL A 29 -14.90 17.74 15.35
C VAL A 29 -13.49 17.98 14.84
N TYR A 30 -13.05 17.25 13.81
CA TYR A 30 -11.73 17.43 13.21
C TYR A 30 -11.54 18.88 12.69
N ASN A 31 -12.52 19.40 11.99
CA ASN A 31 -12.48 20.75 11.41
C ASN A 31 -12.56 21.83 12.49
N TYR A 32 -13.39 21.64 13.50
CA TYR A 32 -13.48 22.54 14.66
C TYR A 32 -12.12 22.73 15.32
N PHE A 33 -11.40 21.64 15.59
CA PHE A 33 -10.08 21.74 16.21
C PHE A 33 -8.97 22.25 15.27
N ILE A 34 -9.09 22.13 13.96
CA ILE A 34 -8.22 22.86 13.02
C ILE A 34 -8.42 24.36 13.19
N ASP A 35 -9.68 24.80 13.25
CA ASP A 35 -10.02 26.20 13.41
C ASP A 35 -9.49 26.78 14.73
N GLN A 36 -9.69 26.07 15.83
CA GLN A 36 -9.16 26.43 17.15
C GLN A 36 -7.62 26.40 17.24
N SER A 37 -6.96 25.73 16.30
CA SER A 37 -5.49 25.59 16.28
C SER A 37 -4.81 26.55 15.29
N LYS A 38 -5.51 27.56 14.77
CA LYS A 38 -4.96 28.50 13.76
C LYS A 38 -3.76 29.25 14.27
N ASP A 39 -3.84 29.81 15.48
CA ASP A 39 -2.78 30.63 16.06
C ASP A 39 -1.72 29.79 16.80
N LYS A 40 -2.16 28.72 17.45
CA LYS A 40 -1.29 27.81 18.20
C LYS A 40 -1.82 26.39 18.17
N VAL A 41 -0.98 25.44 17.79
CA VAL A 41 -1.35 24.03 17.80
C VAL A 41 -1.64 23.56 19.23
N MET A 42 -2.85 23.06 19.44
CA MET A 42 -3.31 22.62 20.74
C MET A 42 -2.66 21.29 21.15
N LYS A 43 -2.44 21.11 22.44
CA LYS A 43 -2.04 19.81 23.00
C LYS A 43 -3.20 18.82 22.93
N LYS A 44 -2.88 17.53 22.86
CA LYS A 44 -3.89 16.45 22.80
C LYS A 44 -4.83 16.48 24.02
N SER A 45 -4.31 16.73 25.22
CA SER A 45 -5.10 16.85 26.46
C SER A 45 -6.15 17.94 26.39
N ASP A 46 -5.77 19.10 25.84
CA ASP A 46 -6.63 20.27 25.78
C ASP A 46 -7.77 20.05 24.76
N MET A 47 -7.45 19.45 23.60
CA MET A 47 -8.47 19.02 22.65
C MET A 47 -9.48 18.05 23.27
N GLN A 48 -9.04 17.13 24.13
CA GLN A 48 -9.93 16.16 24.78
C GLN A 48 -10.84 16.83 25.83
N LYS A 49 -10.30 17.77 26.65
CA LYS A 49 -11.08 18.56 27.61
C LYS A 49 -12.11 19.41 26.87
N MET A 50 -11.71 20.15 25.84
CA MET A 50 -12.62 20.99 25.05
C MET A 50 -13.69 20.16 24.33
N LEU A 51 -13.42 18.91 23.92
CA LEU A 51 -14.41 18.04 23.30
C LEU A 51 -15.58 17.74 24.25
N VAL A 52 -15.34 17.67 25.55
CA VAL A 52 -16.42 17.46 26.54
C VAL A 52 -17.35 18.68 26.54
N GLY A 53 -16.82 19.90 26.61
CA GLY A 53 -17.61 21.15 26.52
C GLY A 53 -18.34 21.26 25.18
N LEU A 54 -17.67 20.95 24.06
CA LEU A 54 -18.29 20.98 22.74
C LEU A 54 -19.47 19.97 22.62
N LYS A 55 -19.42 18.85 23.31
CA LYS A 55 -20.53 17.88 23.35
C LYS A 55 -21.69 18.38 24.21
N ALA A 56 -21.43 19.15 25.26
CA ALA A 56 -22.49 19.79 26.05
C ALA A 56 -23.18 20.90 25.23
N GLU A 57 -22.42 21.68 24.50
CA GLU A 57 -22.94 22.75 23.63
C GLU A 57 -23.68 22.20 22.40
N LYS A 58 -23.19 21.10 21.82
CA LYS A 58 -23.74 20.47 20.60
C LYS A 58 -24.30 19.09 20.93
N GLU A 59 -25.50 19.05 21.50
CA GLU A 59 -26.14 17.81 21.99
C GLU A 59 -26.21 16.68 20.96
N TRP A 60 -26.36 17.00 19.67
CA TRP A 60 -26.39 16.00 18.60
C TRP A 60 -25.11 15.16 18.49
N LEU A 61 -23.97 15.61 19.04
CA LEU A 61 -22.75 14.82 19.12
C LEU A 61 -22.89 13.62 20.07
N ASN A 62 -23.88 13.61 20.98
CA ASN A 62 -24.14 12.51 21.90
C ASN A 62 -24.80 11.30 21.20
N GLU A 63 -25.39 11.49 20.01
CA GLU A 63 -25.86 10.37 19.18
C GLU A 63 -24.71 9.51 18.67
N ILE A 64 -23.51 10.08 18.61
CA ILE A 64 -22.31 9.47 18.01
C ILE A 64 -21.48 8.76 19.07
N ASN A 65 -20.75 7.73 18.66
CA ASN A 65 -19.79 7.07 19.56
C ASN A 65 -18.71 8.08 20.01
N SER A 66 -18.66 8.39 21.30
CA SER A 66 -17.73 9.34 21.89
C SER A 66 -16.27 9.01 21.59
N GLN A 67 -15.89 7.73 21.61
CA GLN A 67 -14.53 7.30 21.28
C GLN A 67 -14.15 7.62 19.83
N SER A 68 -15.10 7.53 18.88
CA SER A 68 -14.83 7.91 17.48
C SER A 68 -14.55 9.41 17.34
N LEU A 69 -15.20 10.25 18.15
CA LEU A 69 -14.92 11.70 18.22
C LEU A 69 -13.54 11.97 18.82
N GLN A 70 -13.17 11.27 19.90
CA GLN A 70 -11.84 11.34 20.50
C GLN A 70 -10.75 10.92 19.51
N VAL A 71 -10.98 9.86 18.70
CA VAL A 71 -10.03 9.46 17.66
C VAL A 71 -9.91 10.52 16.57
N ALA A 72 -10.98 11.29 16.26
CA ALA A 72 -10.90 12.38 15.29
C ALA A 72 -9.92 13.49 15.77
N THR A 73 -9.95 13.88 17.05
CA THR A 73 -8.98 14.83 17.63
C THR A 73 -7.56 14.27 17.64
N HIS A 74 -7.41 12.99 17.98
CA HIS A 74 -6.11 12.31 17.97
C HIS A 74 -5.49 12.27 16.57
N ASN A 75 -6.31 12.00 15.55
CA ASN A 75 -5.88 12.00 14.16
C ASN A 75 -5.37 13.39 13.71
N LEU A 76 -6.02 14.46 14.18
CA LEU A 76 -5.55 15.82 13.93
C LEU A 76 -4.21 16.10 14.61
N TYR A 77 -4.09 15.76 15.89
CA TYR A 77 -2.84 15.91 16.62
C TYR A 77 -1.67 15.17 15.94
N ASN A 78 -1.90 13.93 15.50
CA ASN A 78 -0.91 13.15 14.74
C ASN A 78 -0.59 13.78 13.38
N ALA A 79 -1.58 14.42 12.72
CA ALA A 79 -1.35 15.12 11.46
C ALA A 79 -0.42 16.33 11.63
N TYR A 80 -0.58 17.11 12.71
CA TYR A 80 0.36 18.17 13.09
C TYR A 80 1.75 17.61 13.39
N GLY A 81 1.84 16.54 14.17
CA GLY A 81 3.12 15.88 14.47
C GLY A 81 3.87 15.42 13.21
N ARG A 82 3.16 14.91 12.21
CA ARG A 82 3.74 14.56 10.90
C ARG A 82 4.19 15.79 10.11
N PHE A 83 3.45 16.87 10.17
CA PHE A 83 3.84 18.13 9.53
C PHE A 83 5.15 18.67 10.10
N PHE A 84 5.25 18.80 11.43
CA PHE A 84 6.49 19.28 12.09
C PHE A 84 7.70 18.36 11.84
N LYS A 85 7.49 17.06 11.71
CA LYS A 85 8.53 16.09 11.30
C LYS A 85 8.82 16.09 9.80
N LYS A 86 8.25 17.00 9.01
CA LYS A 86 8.38 17.06 7.54
C LYS A 86 7.93 15.76 6.80
N LEU A 87 7.10 14.95 7.45
CA LEU A 87 6.54 13.70 6.92
C LEU A 87 5.20 13.88 6.19
N GLY A 88 4.69 15.10 6.12
CA GLY A 88 3.42 15.42 5.45
C GLY A 88 3.19 16.93 5.35
N GLY A 89 2.18 17.33 4.58
CA GLY A 89 1.74 18.72 4.50
C GLY A 89 0.94 19.16 5.73
N TYR A 90 0.69 20.48 5.84
CA TYR A 90 -0.15 21.05 6.89
C TYR A 90 -1.57 20.43 6.85
N PRO A 91 -2.19 20.14 8.00
CA PRO A 91 -3.53 19.58 8.05
C PRO A 91 -4.56 20.49 7.36
N LYS A 92 -5.42 19.91 6.52
CA LYS A 92 -6.46 20.63 5.80
C LYS A 92 -7.85 20.27 6.31
N PHE A 93 -8.79 21.20 6.18
CA PHE A 93 -10.20 20.95 6.44
C PHE A 93 -10.71 19.77 5.62
N LYS A 94 -11.46 18.87 6.26
CA LYS A 94 -12.12 17.75 5.59
C LYS A 94 -13.43 18.17 4.97
N SER A 95 -13.73 17.68 3.77
CA SER A 95 -14.94 18.00 3.02
C SER A 95 -15.93 16.83 2.96
N ARG A 96 -17.23 17.13 2.95
CA ARG A 96 -18.28 16.14 2.65
C ARG A 96 -18.17 15.60 1.22
N LYS A 97 -17.58 16.41 0.32
CA LYS A 97 -17.39 16.06 -1.11
C LYS A 97 -16.25 15.07 -1.35
N ASP A 98 -15.40 14.81 -0.33
CA ASP A 98 -14.31 13.87 -0.47
C ASP A 98 -14.86 12.46 -0.77
N SER A 99 -14.26 11.81 -1.75
CA SER A 99 -14.67 10.48 -2.20
C SER A 99 -14.47 9.38 -1.13
N TYR A 100 -13.58 9.65 -0.17
CA TYR A 100 -13.29 8.76 0.96
C TYR A 100 -13.70 9.43 2.27
N GLN A 101 -14.59 8.77 3.00
CA GLN A 101 -15.02 9.17 4.34
C GLN A 101 -14.75 8.02 5.30
N SER A 102 -14.31 8.29 6.52
CA SER A 102 -14.06 7.25 7.51
C SER A 102 -14.16 7.77 8.94
N PHE A 103 -14.48 6.86 9.86
CA PHE A 103 -14.29 7.03 11.29
C PHE A 103 -13.76 5.75 11.91
N SER A 104 -13.01 5.89 13.01
CA SER A 104 -12.41 4.75 13.71
C SER A 104 -13.14 4.46 15.00
N ILE A 105 -13.16 3.19 15.38
CA ILE A 105 -13.79 2.64 16.56
C ILE A 105 -12.70 1.85 17.29
N PRO A 106 -12.15 2.38 18.40
CA PRO A 106 -11.00 1.76 19.06
C PRO A 106 -11.35 0.55 19.92
N GLN A 107 -12.61 0.41 20.35
CA GLN A 107 -13.03 -0.63 21.29
C GLN A 107 -14.45 -1.13 20.99
N ASN A 108 -14.83 -2.25 21.62
CA ASN A 108 -16.18 -2.84 21.54
C ASN A 108 -16.59 -3.14 20.10
N VAL A 109 -15.67 -3.75 19.35
CA VAL A 109 -15.92 -4.23 17.99
C VAL A 109 -15.92 -5.74 17.99
N GLU A 110 -16.97 -6.35 17.47
CA GLU A 110 -17.14 -7.78 17.39
C GLU A 110 -17.66 -8.18 16.02
N ILE A 111 -17.20 -9.31 15.51
CA ILE A 111 -17.72 -9.92 14.28
C ILE A 111 -18.16 -11.34 14.62
N LYS A 112 -19.48 -11.57 14.57
CA LYS A 112 -20.12 -12.86 14.80
C LYS A 112 -21.08 -13.16 13.65
N GLU A 113 -21.15 -14.39 13.17
CA GLU A 113 -22.11 -14.85 12.16
C GLU A 113 -22.24 -13.93 10.94
N ASN A 114 -21.12 -13.46 10.39
CA ASN A 114 -21.08 -12.50 9.28
C ASN A 114 -21.75 -11.15 9.60
N ARG A 115 -21.86 -10.77 10.88
CA ARG A 115 -22.36 -9.48 11.34
C ARG A 115 -21.31 -8.75 12.17
N LEU A 116 -21.20 -7.45 11.93
CA LEU A 116 -20.36 -6.53 12.67
C LEU A 116 -21.19 -5.86 13.75
N PHE A 117 -20.78 -6.00 15.00
CA PHE A 117 -21.34 -5.31 16.14
C PHE A 117 -20.37 -4.22 16.59
N ILE A 118 -20.84 -3.00 16.62
CA ILE A 118 -20.08 -1.81 17.04
C ILE A 118 -20.96 -0.91 17.90
N PRO A 119 -20.39 -0.04 18.74
CA PRO A 119 -21.16 0.90 19.55
C PRO A 119 -22.14 1.70 18.71
N LYS A 120 -23.33 1.94 19.22
CA LYS A 120 -24.49 2.58 18.57
C LYS A 120 -25.18 1.73 17.47
N PHE A 121 -24.62 0.57 17.05
CA PHE A 121 -25.18 -0.30 16.00
C PHE A 121 -25.50 -1.72 16.53
N LYS A 122 -25.73 -1.86 17.84
CA LYS A 122 -25.82 -3.19 18.48
C LYS A 122 -27.05 -4.01 18.14
N LYS A 123 -28.20 -3.36 17.83
CA LYS A 123 -29.51 -4.04 17.79
C LYS A 123 -29.56 -5.22 16.79
N ASN A 124 -28.98 -5.08 15.58
CA ASN A 124 -29.02 -6.13 14.55
C ASN A 124 -27.66 -6.39 13.87
N GLY A 125 -26.58 -5.75 14.32
CA GLY A 125 -25.28 -5.80 13.66
C GLY A 125 -25.34 -5.38 12.17
N ILE A 126 -24.21 -5.08 11.57
CA ILE A 126 -24.12 -4.73 10.14
C ILE A 126 -23.64 -5.96 9.38
N ARG A 127 -24.33 -6.38 8.32
CA ARG A 127 -23.94 -7.53 7.49
C ARG A 127 -22.57 -7.33 6.88
N VAL A 128 -21.64 -8.27 7.09
CA VAL A 128 -20.28 -8.27 6.55
C VAL A 128 -20.10 -9.35 5.51
N LYS A 129 -19.46 -9.05 4.39
CA LYS A 129 -19.04 -10.07 3.41
C LYS A 129 -17.61 -10.52 3.76
N LEU A 130 -17.51 -11.60 4.55
CA LEU A 130 -16.23 -12.23 4.85
C LEU A 130 -15.77 -13.03 3.62
N HIS A 131 -14.67 -12.61 2.99
CA HIS A 131 -14.04 -13.34 1.88
C HIS A 131 -12.81 -14.13 2.34
N ARG A 132 -12.43 -13.98 3.60
CA ARG A 132 -11.40 -14.74 4.32
C ARG A 132 -11.75 -14.78 5.80
N GLN A 133 -11.37 -15.84 6.45
CA GLN A 133 -11.58 -15.98 7.89
C GLN A 133 -10.60 -15.13 8.69
N ILE A 134 -11.04 -14.60 9.81
CA ILE A 134 -10.18 -14.03 10.84
C ILE A 134 -9.70 -15.22 11.67
N PRO A 135 -8.39 -15.38 11.94
CA PRO A 135 -7.87 -16.49 12.73
C PRO A 135 -8.56 -16.57 14.08
N ALA A 136 -8.90 -17.79 14.50
CA ALA A 136 -9.47 -18.03 15.83
C ALA A 136 -8.54 -17.52 16.94
N GLY A 137 -9.08 -17.02 18.04
CA GLY A 137 -8.30 -16.44 19.13
C GLY A 137 -7.74 -15.04 18.87
N SER A 138 -7.97 -14.45 17.68
CA SER A 138 -7.52 -13.08 17.39
C SER A 138 -8.25 -12.03 18.21
N ILE A 139 -7.52 -11.05 18.73
CA ILE A 139 -8.07 -9.91 19.45
C ILE A 139 -8.24 -8.72 18.48
N ILE A 140 -9.45 -8.20 18.35
CA ILE A 140 -9.70 -6.97 17.58
C ILE A 140 -9.23 -5.78 18.41
N LYS A 141 -8.19 -5.11 17.96
CA LYS A 141 -7.64 -3.91 18.62
C LYS A 141 -8.36 -2.63 18.19
N GLN A 142 -8.79 -2.53 16.96
CA GLN A 142 -9.44 -1.34 16.40
C GLN A 142 -10.19 -1.70 15.13
N ALA A 143 -11.26 -0.96 14.84
CA ALA A 143 -11.90 -0.99 13.53
C ALA A 143 -12.01 0.40 12.92
N THR A 144 -11.99 0.47 11.59
CA THR A 144 -12.26 1.69 10.82
C THR A 144 -13.36 1.42 9.81
N LEU A 145 -14.49 2.08 9.99
CA LEU A 145 -15.58 2.07 9.02
C LEU A 145 -15.31 3.16 7.99
N SER A 146 -15.42 2.81 6.72
CA SER A 146 -15.16 3.76 5.63
C SER A 146 -16.16 3.62 4.48
N ARG A 147 -16.37 4.73 3.79
CA ARG A 147 -17.12 4.76 2.52
C ARG A 147 -16.17 5.19 1.41
N HIS A 148 -16.17 4.43 0.33
CA HIS A 148 -15.47 4.79 -0.90
C HIS A 148 -16.35 4.45 -2.10
N ASN A 149 -16.65 5.44 -2.94
CA ASN A 149 -17.43 5.26 -4.16
C ASN A 149 -18.76 4.50 -3.94
N ALA A 150 -19.58 4.96 -3.02
CA ALA A 150 -20.87 4.38 -2.63
C ALA A 150 -20.83 2.94 -2.07
N LYS A 151 -19.65 2.42 -1.72
CA LYS A 151 -19.48 1.15 -1.00
C LYS A 151 -18.96 1.41 0.41
N TYR A 152 -19.47 0.63 1.36
CA TYR A 152 -19.06 0.68 2.75
C TYR A 152 -18.12 -0.48 3.06
N PHE A 153 -17.11 -0.19 3.87
CA PHE A 153 -16.08 -1.15 4.25
C PHE A 153 -15.82 -1.06 5.74
N ILE A 154 -15.48 -2.17 6.34
CA ILE A 154 -14.88 -2.24 7.66
C ILE A 154 -13.45 -2.77 7.53
N SER A 155 -12.50 -2.07 8.11
CA SER A 155 -11.13 -2.53 8.28
C SER A 155 -10.91 -2.80 9.75
N VAL A 156 -10.64 -4.05 10.10
CA VAL A 156 -10.35 -4.46 11.48
C VAL A 156 -8.86 -4.70 11.63
N LEU A 157 -8.26 -4.08 12.62
CA LEU A 157 -6.90 -4.37 13.05
C LEU A 157 -6.99 -5.42 14.14
N ILE A 158 -6.43 -6.57 13.88
CA ILE A 158 -6.39 -7.68 14.84
C ILE A 158 -4.96 -7.92 15.32
N ASP A 159 -4.86 -8.46 16.52
CA ASP A 159 -3.69 -9.17 16.99
C ASP A 159 -4.01 -10.66 16.96
N ASP A 160 -3.33 -11.42 16.11
CA ASP A 160 -3.57 -12.85 15.98
C ASP A 160 -2.82 -13.69 17.02
N GLN A 161 -2.26 -13.04 18.04
CA GLN A 161 -1.50 -13.63 19.14
C GLN A 161 -0.27 -14.45 18.69
N GLN A 162 0.02 -14.48 17.38
CA GLN A 162 1.20 -15.15 16.89
C GLN A 162 2.42 -14.24 17.07
N GLU A 163 3.50 -14.80 17.54
CA GLU A 163 4.80 -14.14 17.51
C GLU A 163 5.29 -13.99 16.07
N LEU A 164 6.17 -13.02 15.84
CA LEU A 164 6.90 -12.93 14.58
C LEU A 164 7.72 -14.23 14.45
N ARG A 165 7.61 -14.87 13.29
CA ARG A 165 8.46 -16.02 13.01
C ARG A 165 9.93 -15.63 13.14
N ASN A 166 10.71 -16.49 13.78
CA ASN A 166 12.16 -16.37 13.75
C ASN A 166 12.62 -16.29 12.30
N LYS A 167 13.74 -15.60 12.09
CA LYS A 167 14.34 -15.54 10.76
C LYS A 167 14.68 -16.95 10.29
N VAL A 168 14.24 -17.28 9.07
CA VAL A 168 14.60 -18.55 8.44
C VAL A 168 16.11 -18.58 8.17
N GLN A 169 16.69 -19.77 8.19
CA GLN A 169 18.01 -19.97 7.58
C GLN A 169 17.82 -19.88 6.06
N PRO A 170 18.41 -18.89 5.39
CA PRO A 170 18.11 -18.68 3.98
C PRO A 170 18.82 -19.72 3.12
N VAL A 171 18.07 -20.32 2.22
CA VAL A 171 18.57 -21.31 1.23
C VAL A 171 18.73 -20.63 -0.14
N ASN A 172 17.88 -19.65 -0.44
CA ASN A 172 17.90 -19.00 -1.74
C ASN A 172 17.67 -17.48 -1.64
N SER A 173 18.11 -16.79 -2.69
CA SER A 173 17.97 -15.32 -2.80
C SER A 173 17.55 -14.92 -4.20
N VAL A 174 17.01 -13.72 -4.33
CA VAL A 174 16.65 -13.12 -5.62
C VAL A 174 16.83 -11.61 -5.60
N GLY A 175 17.41 -11.08 -6.68
CA GLY A 175 17.37 -9.66 -7.02
C GLY A 175 16.22 -9.37 -8.00
N ILE A 176 15.55 -8.27 -7.83
CA ILE A 176 14.43 -7.88 -8.70
C ILE A 176 14.65 -6.45 -9.18
N ASP A 177 14.83 -6.31 -10.49
CA ASP A 177 14.79 -5.03 -11.18
C ASP A 177 13.34 -4.69 -11.56
N MET A 178 12.96 -3.40 -11.45
CA MET A 178 11.58 -2.94 -11.65
C MET A 178 11.48 -2.06 -12.89
N GLY A 179 10.86 -2.58 -13.96
CA GLY A 179 10.72 -1.92 -15.26
C GLY A 179 9.31 -1.47 -15.63
N LEU A 180 9.18 -0.75 -16.74
CA LEU A 180 7.89 -0.33 -17.31
C LEU A 180 7.43 -1.23 -18.47
N SER A 181 8.35 -1.76 -19.26
CA SER A 181 8.03 -2.75 -20.32
C SER A 181 7.75 -4.10 -19.71
N GLN A 182 8.70 -4.63 -19.01
CA GLN A 182 8.57 -5.78 -18.12
C GLN A 182 8.46 -5.23 -16.70
N LEU A 183 7.48 -5.74 -15.94
CA LEU A 183 7.16 -5.16 -14.63
C LEU A 183 8.18 -5.56 -13.57
N TYR A 184 8.65 -6.80 -13.62
CA TYR A 184 9.65 -7.36 -12.73
C TYR A 184 10.61 -8.26 -13.53
N ILE A 185 11.90 -8.07 -13.33
CA ILE A 185 12.96 -8.86 -13.93
C ILE A 185 13.79 -9.46 -12.79
N PHE A 186 13.92 -10.76 -12.78
CA PHE A 186 14.57 -11.50 -11.70
C PHE A 186 16.02 -11.83 -12.05
N SER A 187 16.88 -11.96 -11.04
CA SER A 187 18.28 -12.33 -11.21
C SER A 187 18.50 -13.74 -11.80
N ASN A 188 17.48 -14.61 -11.72
CA ASN A 188 17.49 -15.92 -12.38
C ASN A 188 17.12 -15.86 -13.89
N GLY A 189 16.90 -14.66 -14.44
CA GLY A 189 16.52 -14.43 -15.84
C GLY A 189 15.03 -14.44 -16.13
N GLU A 190 14.18 -14.79 -15.17
CA GLU A 190 12.72 -14.73 -15.34
C GLU A 190 12.26 -13.28 -15.51
N LYS A 191 11.33 -13.05 -16.42
CA LYS A 191 10.78 -11.73 -16.73
C LYS A 191 9.26 -11.76 -16.70
N ILE A 192 8.68 -10.83 -15.97
CA ILE A 192 7.23 -10.69 -15.83
C ILE A 192 6.74 -9.47 -16.60
N ASP A 193 5.87 -9.69 -17.56
CA ASP A 193 5.30 -8.64 -18.38
C ASP A 193 4.39 -7.69 -17.59
N ASN A 194 4.35 -6.43 -18.03
CA ASN A 194 3.49 -5.43 -17.43
C ASN A 194 2.07 -5.55 -18.01
N PRO A 195 1.05 -5.90 -17.22
CA PRO A 195 -0.34 -6.05 -17.69
C PRO A 195 -1.01 -4.74 -18.14
N LYS A 196 -0.44 -3.56 -17.82
CA LYS A 196 -0.86 -2.24 -18.31
C LYS A 196 -2.37 -1.98 -18.19
N TRP A 197 -2.98 -2.27 -17.02
CA TRP A 197 -4.45 -2.19 -16.82
C TRP A 197 -5.04 -0.82 -17.10
N LEU A 198 -4.32 0.26 -16.77
CA LEU A 198 -4.77 1.62 -17.05
C LEU A 198 -4.87 1.83 -18.56
N ARG A 199 -3.83 1.45 -19.32
CA ARG A 199 -3.80 1.57 -20.78
C ARG A 199 -4.88 0.75 -21.45
N ALA A 200 -5.12 -0.49 -21.00
CA ALA A 200 -6.19 -1.34 -21.48
C ALA A 200 -7.60 -0.75 -21.21
N SER A 201 -7.73 0.08 -20.19
CA SER A 201 -8.99 0.73 -19.83
C SER A 201 -9.09 2.18 -20.30
N GLU A 202 -8.07 2.74 -20.94
CA GLU A 202 -7.95 4.19 -21.22
C GLU A 202 -9.10 4.71 -22.11
N ARG A 203 -9.47 3.99 -23.19
CA ARG A 203 -10.59 4.38 -24.06
C ARG A 203 -11.91 4.48 -23.27
N ARG A 204 -12.17 3.51 -22.37
CA ARG A 204 -13.38 3.49 -21.54
C ARG A 204 -13.37 4.63 -20.51
N LEU A 205 -12.23 4.90 -19.90
CA LEU A 205 -12.06 6.02 -18.96
C LEU A 205 -12.29 7.36 -19.65
N THR A 206 -11.65 7.60 -20.79
CA THR A 206 -11.80 8.84 -21.57
C THR A 206 -13.27 9.06 -21.99
N LYS A 207 -13.96 8.02 -22.48
CA LYS A 207 -15.38 8.10 -22.81
C LYS A 207 -16.23 8.47 -21.57
N ALA A 208 -15.98 7.81 -20.43
CA ALA A 208 -16.71 8.09 -19.19
C ALA A 208 -16.44 9.51 -18.65
N GLN A 209 -15.20 10.01 -18.76
CA GLN A 209 -14.82 11.38 -18.40
C GLN A 209 -15.51 12.41 -19.28
N ARG A 210 -15.52 12.22 -20.60
CA ARG A 210 -16.23 13.10 -21.55
C ARG A 210 -17.74 13.15 -21.28
N ILE A 211 -18.36 11.99 -20.96
CA ILE A 211 -19.77 11.94 -20.57
C ILE A 211 -20.00 12.74 -19.29
N LEU A 212 -19.15 12.57 -18.30
CA LEU A 212 -19.25 13.29 -17.02
C LEU A 212 -19.10 14.82 -17.19
N SER A 213 -18.13 15.27 -17.99
CA SER A 213 -17.86 16.71 -18.21
C SER A 213 -19.04 17.43 -18.87
N ARG A 214 -19.76 16.73 -19.77
CA ARG A 214 -20.92 17.30 -20.49
C ARG A 214 -22.21 17.37 -19.65
N LYS A 215 -22.23 16.80 -18.42
CA LYS A 215 -23.46 16.80 -17.59
C LYS A 215 -23.50 18.05 -16.71
N LYS A 216 -24.70 18.63 -16.58
CA LYS A 216 -24.96 19.82 -15.74
C LYS A 216 -24.54 19.55 -14.29
N LEU A 217 -23.82 20.49 -13.69
CA LEU A 217 -23.41 20.46 -12.30
C LEU A 217 -24.64 20.33 -11.38
N GLY A 218 -24.57 19.44 -10.37
CA GLY A 218 -25.66 19.20 -9.43
C GLY A 218 -26.79 18.30 -9.93
N SER A 219 -26.79 17.88 -11.21
CA SER A 219 -27.85 17.02 -11.74
C SER A 219 -27.66 15.54 -11.35
N GLN A 220 -28.76 14.82 -11.15
CA GLN A 220 -28.75 13.36 -10.91
C GLN A 220 -28.04 12.59 -12.02
N ASN A 221 -28.16 13.02 -13.28
CA ASN A 221 -27.45 12.42 -14.40
C ASN A 221 -25.94 12.58 -14.31
N ARG A 222 -25.46 13.70 -13.74
CA ARG A 222 -24.04 13.88 -13.44
C ARG A 222 -23.58 12.91 -12.35
N ASP A 223 -24.37 12.71 -11.31
CA ASP A 223 -24.05 11.78 -10.22
C ASP A 223 -23.99 10.33 -10.73
N LYS A 224 -24.93 9.94 -11.60
CA LYS A 224 -24.89 8.63 -12.29
C LYS A 224 -23.62 8.48 -13.14
N ALA A 225 -23.23 9.49 -13.90
CA ALA A 225 -22.02 9.49 -14.73
C ALA A 225 -20.75 9.44 -13.85
N LYS A 226 -20.70 10.21 -12.76
CA LYS A 226 -19.63 10.18 -11.77
C LYS A 226 -19.47 8.78 -11.17
N LEU A 227 -20.56 8.13 -10.79
CA LEU A 227 -20.53 6.78 -10.24
C LEU A 227 -19.97 5.75 -11.26
N ARG A 228 -20.35 5.88 -12.56
CA ARG A 228 -19.77 5.01 -13.62
C ARG A 228 -18.26 5.17 -13.72
N LEU A 229 -17.76 6.40 -13.77
CA LEU A 229 -16.32 6.70 -13.81
C LEU A 229 -15.60 6.14 -12.57
N GLN A 230 -16.16 6.36 -11.38
CA GLN A 230 -15.63 5.84 -10.13
C GLN A 230 -15.56 4.29 -10.11
N LYS A 231 -16.56 3.60 -10.66
CA LYS A 231 -16.55 2.13 -10.79
C LYS A 231 -15.41 1.65 -11.69
N LEU A 232 -15.11 2.35 -12.79
CA LEU A 232 -13.98 2.01 -13.68
C LEU A 232 -12.65 2.18 -12.97
N HIS A 233 -12.41 3.30 -12.31
CA HIS A 233 -11.20 3.51 -11.50
C HIS A 233 -11.04 2.45 -10.40
N THR A 234 -12.13 2.11 -9.72
CA THR A 234 -12.13 1.06 -8.68
C THR A 234 -11.76 -0.30 -9.26
N LYS A 235 -12.28 -0.65 -10.47
CA LYS A 235 -11.96 -1.92 -11.14
C LYS A 235 -10.46 -2.00 -11.43
N ILE A 236 -9.88 -0.97 -12.05
CA ILE A 236 -8.45 -0.92 -12.38
C ILE A 236 -7.60 -1.03 -11.10
N SER A 237 -7.92 -0.26 -10.07
CA SER A 237 -7.21 -0.31 -8.78
C SER A 237 -7.27 -1.69 -8.12
N ASN A 238 -8.43 -2.37 -8.21
CA ASN A 238 -8.59 -3.72 -7.64
C ASN A 238 -7.81 -4.77 -8.44
N GLN A 239 -7.85 -4.73 -9.77
CA GLN A 239 -7.07 -5.63 -10.64
C GLN A 239 -5.58 -5.52 -10.33
N ARG A 240 -5.06 -4.29 -10.25
CA ARG A 240 -3.67 -4.01 -9.90
C ARG A 240 -3.31 -4.56 -8.52
N ARG A 241 -4.13 -4.28 -7.52
CA ARG A 241 -3.89 -4.74 -6.15
C ARG A 241 -3.91 -6.26 -6.04
N ASP A 242 -4.87 -6.93 -6.67
CA ASP A 242 -4.96 -8.39 -6.68
C ASP A 242 -3.71 -9.01 -7.29
N TYR A 243 -3.28 -8.49 -8.43
CA TYR A 243 -2.06 -8.95 -9.09
C TYR A 243 -0.82 -8.78 -8.20
N ILE A 244 -0.61 -7.58 -7.65
CA ILE A 244 0.53 -7.33 -6.75
C ILE A 244 0.48 -8.27 -5.54
N HIS A 245 -0.72 -8.53 -4.98
CA HIS A 245 -0.86 -9.47 -3.87
C HIS A 245 -0.47 -10.89 -4.26
N LYS A 246 -0.86 -11.37 -5.43
CA LYS A 246 -0.50 -12.70 -5.95
C LYS A 246 1.00 -12.79 -6.19
N MET A 247 1.58 -11.83 -6.89
CA MET A 247 3.02 -11.78 -7.18
C MET A 247 3.87 -11.74 -5.91
N THR A 248 3.57 -10.83 -5.00
CA THR A 248 4.33 -10.72 -3.75
C THR A 248 4.15 -11.92 -2.83
N ASP A 249 3.02 -12.63 -2.91
CA ASP A 249 2.84 -13.88 -2.16
C ASP A 249 3.66 -15.02 -2.79
N ALA A 250 3.68 -15.14 -4.11
CA ALA A 250 4.50 -16.13 -4.83
C ALA A 250 6.00 -15.90 -4.55
N ILE A 251 6.50 -14.68 -4.73
CA ILE A 251 7.90 -14.32 -4.47
C ILE A 251 8.30 -14.65 -3.02
N THR A 252 7.48 -14.23 -2.05
CA THR A 252 7.78 -14.49 -0.63
C THR A 252 7.53 -15.93 -0.19
N LYS A 253 6.94 -16.81 -1.01
CA LYS A 253 6.93 -18.25 -0.81
C LYS A 253 8.21 -18.90 -1.35
N GLN A 254 8.64 -18.46 -2.51
CA GLN A 254 9.74 -19.06 -3.26
C GLN A 254 11.11 -18.67 -2.70
N PHE A 255 11.34 -17.40 -2.35
CA PHE A 255 12.65 -16.89 -1.96
C PHE A 255 12.71 -16.51 -0.48
N ASP A 256 13.89 -16.71 0.13
CA ASP A 256 14.17 -16.40 1.54
C ASP A 256 14.79 -15.02 1.71
N ILE A 257 15.61 -14.58 0.73
CA ILE A 257 16.15 -13.24 0.66
C ILE A 257 15.66 -12.57 -0.63
N ILE A 258 15.04 -11.42 -0.50
CA ILE A 258 14.48 -10.66 -1.61
C ILE A 258 15.13 -9.27 -1.62
N CYS A 259 15.88 -8.96 -2.68
CA CYS A 259 16.57 -7.71 -2.88
C CYS A 259 15.90 -6.91 -3.99
N ILE A 260 15.58 -5.64 -3.74
CA ILE A 260 15.04 -4.73 -4.76
C ILE A 260 15.78 -3.39 -4.72
N GLU A 261 15.67 -2.61 -5.79
CA GLU A 261 16.17 -1.24 -5.79
C GLU A 261 15.24 -0.25 -5.07
N THR A 262 15.79 0.87 -4.62
CA THR A 262 15.02 1.99 -4.07
C THR A 262 14.73 3.02 -5.14
N LEU A 263 13.48 3.09 -5.62
CA LEU A 263 13.08 4.03 -6.66
C LEU A 263 12.61 5.38 -6.10
N ALA A 264 13.10 6.47 -6.70
CA ALA A 264 12.67 7.85 -6.40
C ALA A 264 11.36 8.19 -7.15
N ILE A 265 10.28 7.44 -6.89
CA ILE A 265 9.02 7.50 -7.65
C ILE A 265 8.44 8.92 -7.69
N LYS A 266 8.58 9.72 -6.63
CA LYS A 266 8.10 11.11 -6.61
C LYS A 266 8.76 11.97 -7.71
N ASN A 267 10.06 11.77 -7.94
CA ASN A 267 10.79 12.49 -8.97
C ASN A 267 10.46 11.94 -10.38
N MET A 268 10.34 10.61 -10.47
CA MET A 268 10.02 9.95 -11.74
C MET A 268 8.62 10.33 -12.29
N ILE A 269 7.63 10.56 -11.41
CA ILE A 269 6.28 10.97 -11.80
C ILE A 269 6.24 12.39 -12.38
N GLN A 270 7.23 13.24 -12.12
CA GLN A 270 7.33 14.58 -12.71
C GLN A 270 7.50 14.53 -14.22
N ASN A 271 8.03 13.43 -14.77
CA ASN A 271 8.05 13.20 -16.20
C ASN A 271 6.63 12.86 -16.69
N LEU A 272 5.97 13.82 -17.35
CA LEU A 272 4.58 13.71 -17.82
C LEU A 272 4.35 12.53 -18.78
N HIS A 273 5.34 12.16 -19.60
CA HIS A 273 5.24 11.05 -20.54
C HIS A 273 5.21 9.69 -19.86
N LEU A 274 5.90 9.54 -18.72
CA LEU A 274 6.03 8.28 -18.00
C LEU A 274 5.11 8.19 -16.76
N SER A 275 4.58 9.31 -16.28
CA SER A 275 3.82 9.40 -15.02
C SER A 275 2.66 8.41 -14.94
N LYS A 276 1.88 8.25 -16.02
CA LYS A 276 0.77 7.29 -16.08
C LYS A 276 1.26 5.84 -15.94
N SER A 277 2.33 5.48 -16.64
CA SER A 277 2.91 4.13 -16.62
C SER A 277 3.53 3.81 -15.26
N ILE A 278 4.23 4.78 -14.65
CA ILE A 278 4.83 4.64 -13.32
C ILE A 278 3.75 4.47 -12.25
N GLN A 279 2.66 5.24 -12.32
CA GLN A 279 1.52 5.07 -11.41
C GLN A 279 0.82 3.72 -11.63
N ASP A 280 0.74 3.23 -12.86
CA ASP A 280 0.15 1.94 -13.16
C ASP A 280 1.01 0.78 -12.65
N ALA A 281 2.32 0.87 -12.72
CA ALA A 281 3.25 -0.13 -12.20
C ALA A 281 3.17 -0.29 -10.67
N SER A 282 2.84 0.78 -9.93
CA SER A 282 2.62 0.76 -8.48
C SER A 282 3.76 0.16 -7.65
N TRP A 283 5.00 0.43 -8.00
CA TRP A 283 6.21 -0.12 -7.39
C TRP A 283 6.29 0.08 -5.87
N ASN A 284 5.82 1.24 -5.35
CA ASN A 284 5.76 1.45 -3.90
C ASN A 284 4.87 0.44 -3.18
N GLU A 285 3.73 0.09 -3.79
CA GLU A 285 2.82 -0.90 -3.21
C GLU A 285 3.41 -2.30 -3.27
N PHE A 286 4.14 -2.62 -4.35
CA PHE A 286 4.88 -3.87 -4.48
C PHE A 286 5.96 -4.00 -3.40
N ALA A 287 6.84 -3.01 -3.26
CA ALA A 287 7.87 -2.97 -2.24
C ALA A 287 7.29 -3.08 -0.82
N ARG A 288 6.23 -2.31 -0.54
CA ARG A 288 5.53 -2.36 0.74
C ARG A 288 4.96 -3.76 1.05
N GLN A 289 4.39 -4.42 0.02
CA GLN A 289 3.83 -5.76 0.21
C GLN A 289 4.91 -6.82 0.41
N LEU A 290 6.02 -6.75 -0.30
CA LEU A 290 7.16 -7.64 -0.08
C LEU A 290 7.71 -7.48 1.34
N ALA A 291 7.91 -6.24 1.80
CA ALA A 291 8.46 -5.96 3.12
C ALA A 291 7.65 -6.62 4.24
N TYR A 292 6.34 -6.35 4.34
CA TYR A 292 5.56 -6.93 5.44
C TYR A 292 5.30 -8.43 5.28
N LYS A 293 5.18 -8.95 4.05
CA LYS A 293 5.01 -10.39 3.83
C LYS A 293 6.27 -11.17 4.14
N ALA A 294 7.44 -10.66 3.77
CA ALA A 294 8.72 -11.24 4.16
C ALA A 294 8.85 -11.27 5.68
N GLN A 295 8.54 -10.15 6.37
CA GLN A 295 8.54 -10.08 7.82
C GLN A 295 7.60 -11.13 8.45
N TRP A 296 6.37 -11.27 7.94
CA TRP A 296 5.41 -12.26 8.47
C TRP A 296 5.86 -13.71 8.29
N LYS A 297 6.68 -13.97 7.26
CA LYS A 297 7.20 -15.31 6.95
C LYS A 297 8.60 -15.56 7.54
N GLY A 298 9.16 -14.61 8.29
CA GLY A 298 10.52 -14.70 8.85
C GLY A 298 11.62 -14.60 7.79
N LYS A 299 11.32 -14.02 6.62
CA LYS A 299 12.24 -13.90 5.49
C LYS A 299 12.92 -12.53 5.46
N TYR A 300 13.96 -12.39 4.64
CA TYR A 300 14.73 -11.17 4.51
C TYR A 300 14.23 -10.34 3.34
N PHE A 301 14.11 -9.04 3.54
CA PHE A 301 13.77 -8.07 2.50
C PHE A 301 14.77 -6.92 2.58
N VAL A 302 15.46 -6.66 1.48
CA VAL A 302 16.51 -5.66 1.38
C VAL A 302 16.18 -4.69 0.25
N GLN A 303 16.28 -3.40 0.53
CA GLN A 303 16.24 -2.35 -0.47
C GLN A 303 17.64 -1.75 -0.61
N ILE A 304 18.26 -1.90 -1.78
CA ILE A 304 19.58 -1.34 -2.03
C ILE A 304 19.50 0.18 -2.21
N ASN A 305 20.67 0.83 -2.09
CA ASN A 305 20.77 2.27 -2.31
C ASN A 305 20.36 2.62 -3.76
N ARG A 306 19.55 3.69 -3.91
CA ARG A 306 19.05 4.17 -5.21
C ARG A 306 20.14 4.66 -6.18
N TYR A 307 21.32 4.99 -5.67
CA TYR A 307 22.43 5.50 -6.47
C TYR A 307 23.38 4.37 -6.93
N TYR A 308 23.12 3.14 -6.50
CA TYR A 308 23.91 2.01 -6.95
C TYR A 308 23.72 1.77 -8.45
N PRO A 309 24.80 1.76 -9.25
CA PRO A 309 24.71 1.70 -10.70
C PRO A 309 24.47 0.27 -11.22
N SER A 310 23.38 -0.37 -10.79
CA SER A 310 23.07 -1.78 -11.06
C SER A 310 23.11 -2.15 -12.53
N SER A 311 22.57 -1.30 -13.42
CA SER A 311 22.53 -1.55 -14.86
C SER A 311 23.85 -1.23 -15.59
N LYS A 312 24.75 -0.46 -14.97
CA LYS A 312 26.01 -0.01 -15.56
C LYS A 312 27.22 -0.85 -15.14
N THR A 313 27.06 -1.69 -14.15
CA THR A 313 28.15 -2.54 -13.62
C THR A 313 28.02 -3.94 -14.22
N CYS A 314 29.11 -4.49 -14.72
CA CYS A 314 29.14 -5.87 -15.20
C CYS A 314 28.93 -6.82 -14.03
N SER A 315 27.94 -7.69 -14.13
CA SER A 315 27.66 -8.68 -13.06
C SER A 315 28.70 -9.81 -13.00
N VAL A 316 29.60 -9.93 -13.96
CA VAL A 316 30.66 -10.95 -13.95
C VAL A 316 31.96 -10.41 -13.36
N CYS A 317 32.52 -9.34 -13.94
CA CYS A 317 33.84 -8.83 -13.53
C CYS A 317 33.80 -7.54 -12.70
N GLY A 318 32.63 -6.93 -12.52
CA GLY A 318 32.49 -5.67 -11.75
C GLY A 318 32.88 -4.42 -12.52
N HIS A 319 33.31 -4.51 -13.79
CA HIS A 319 33.66 -3.34 -14.60
C HIS A 319 32.50 -2.37 -14.73
N TYR A 320 32.77 -1.07 -14.51
CA TYR A 320 31.78 0.00 -14.59
C TYR A 320 31.79 0.67 -15.96
N ARG A 321 30.69 0.59 -16.68
CA ARG A 321 30.47 1.29 -17.95
C ARG A 321 29.85 2.66 -17.73
N LYS A 322 30.60 3.73 -18.01
CA LYS A 322 30.16 5.12 -17.80
C LYS A 322 28.93 5.46 -18.65
N ASP A 323 28.97 5.13 -19.94
CA ASP A 323 27.92 5.49 -20.90
C ASP A 323 27.04 4.31 -21.24
N MET A 324 25.81 4.31 -20.69
CA MET A 324 24.79 3.31 -20.93
C MET A 324 23.43 4.00 -21.18
N PRO A 325 23.14 4.43 -22.41
CA PRO A 325 21.86 5.01 -22.80
C PRO A 325 20.69 4.05 -22.51
N LEU A 326 19.50 4.60 -22.21
CA LEU A 326 18.33 3.82 -21.85
C LEU A 326 17.83 2.89 -22.97
N GLN A 327 18.15 3.18 -24.22
CA GLN A 327 17.77 2.35 -25.38
C GLN A 327 18.55 1.06 -25.48
N ILE A 328 19.76 0.98 -24.92
CA ILE A 328 20.59 -0.23 -24.96
C ILE A 328 19.96 -1.28 -24.04
N ARG A 329 19.54 -2.40 -24.62
CA ARG A 329 18.95 -3.53 -23.88
C ARG A 329 19.88 -4.71 -23.74
N SER A 330 20.88 -4.82 -24.65
CA SER A 330 21.93 -5.82 -24.60
C SER A 330 23.27 -5.18 -24.84
N TRP A 331 24.31 -5.60 -24.14
CA TRP A 331 25.65 -5.06 -24.28
C TRP A 331 26.71 -6.10 -23.98
N ILE A 332 27.93 -5.88 -24.47
CA ILE A 332 29.11 -6.71 -24.22
C ILE A 332 30.05 -5.92 -23.31
N CYS A 333 30.54 -6.57 -22.25
CA CYS A 333 31.52 -5.98 -21.36
C CYS A 333 32.87 -5.81 -22.08
N SER A 334 33.49 -4.63 -21.96
CA SER A 334 34.80 -4.35 -22.58
C SER A 334 35.94 -5.16 -21.94
N GLU A 335 35.81 -5.52 -20.67
CA GLU A 335 36.88 -6.22 -19.93
C GLU A 335 36.80 -7.76 -20.05
N CYS A 336 35.63 -8.31 -19.73
CA CYS A 336 35.48 -9.78 -19.70
C CYS A 336 34.70 -10.34 -20.89
N HIS A 337 34.34 -9.51 -21.86
CA HIS A 337 33.63 -9.85 -23.09
C HIS A 337 32.31 -10.61 -22.92
N THR A 338 31.77 -10.67 -21.70
CA THR A 338 30.48 -11.29 -21.43
C THR A 338 29.36 -10.45 -22.04
N LYS A 339 28.45 -11.12 -22.77
CA LYS A 339 27.21 -10.51 -23.28
C LYS A 339 26.15 -10.47 -22.21
N HIS A 340 25.59 -9.32 -21.96
CA HIS A 340 24.57 -9.07 -20.95
C HIS A 340 23.22 -8.66 -21.57
N ASP A 341 22.12 -9.22 -21.04
CA ASP A 341 20.86 -8.53 -21.01
C ASP A 341 20.93 -7.47 -19.89
N ARG A 342 20.64 -6.23 -20.20
CA ARG A 342 20.82 -5.09 -19.28
C ARG A 342 20.00 -5.26 -17.99
N ASP A 343 18.75 -5.67 -18.13
CA ASP A 343 17.79 -5.69 -17.03
C ASP A 343 18.07 -6.93 -16.12
N VAL A 344 18.45 -8.07 -16.72
CA VAL A 344 18.90 -9.26 -15.95
C VAL A 344 20.22 -8.98 -15.24
N ASN A 345 21.17 -8.32 -15.92
CA ASN A 345 22.43 -7.89 -15.29
C ASN A 345 22.18 -6.97 -14.09
N ALA A 346 21.24 -6.03 -14.23
CA ALA A 346 20.83 -5.16 -13.12
C ALA A 346 20.25 -5.95 -11.95
N ALA A 347 19.37 -6.92 -12.20
CA ALA A 347 18.79 -7.76 -11.18
C ALA A 347 19.83 -8.58 -10.41
N ILE A 348 20.83 -9.14 -11.11
CA ILE A 348 21.98 -9.86 -10.50
C ILE A 348 22.78 -8.92 -9.58
N ASN A 349 23.07 -7.71 -10.04
CA ASN A 349 23.79 -6.72 -9.26
C ASN A 349 22.99 -6.22 -8.04
N ILE A 350 21.66 -6.07 -8.17
CA ILE A 350 20.76 -5.75 -7.06
C ILE A 350 20.82 -6.86 -6.01
N GLU A 351 20.80 -8.12 -6.42
CA GLU A 351 20.95 -9.27 -5.51
C GLU A 351 22.28 -9.23 -4.76
N ARG A 352 23.40 -9.09 -5.47
CA ARG A 352 24.73 -9.04 -4.87
C ARG A 352 24.87 -7.91 -3.87
N GLN A 353 24.46 -6.71 -4.27
CA GLN A 353 24.51 -5.54 -3.39
C GLN A 353 23.58 -5.69 -2.18
N GLY A 354 22.42 -6.32 -2.35
CA GLY A 354 21.51 -6.62 -1.25
C GLY A 354 22.12 -7.65 -0.27
N LEU A 355 22.74 -8.69 -0.79
CA LEU A 355 23.42 -9.71 0.03
C LEU A 355 24.60 -9.14 0.81
N SER A 356 25.40 -8.25 0.19
CA SER A 356 26.54 -7.60 0.87
C SER A 356 26.13 -6.68 2.03
N SER A 357 24.87 -6.25 2.09
CA SER A 357 24.34 -5.42 3.17
C SER A 357 23.79 -6.24 4.36
N LEU A 358 23.73 -7.55 4.24
CA LEU A 358 23.29 -8.45 5.31
C LEU A 358 24.48 -8.94 6.14
N PRO A 359 24.26 -9.30 7.42
CA PRO A 359 25.29 -9.94 8.24
C PRO A 359 25.87 -11.19 7.56
N VAL A 360 27.17 -11.41 7.72
CA VAL A 360 27.90 -12.54 7.10
C VAL A 360 27.28 -13.88 7.48
N GLU A 361 26.79 -14.02 8.71
CA GLU A 361 26.14 -15.22 9.23
C GLU A 361 24.90 -15.60 8.40
N VAL A 362 24.18 -14.61 7.86
CA VAL A 362 23.00 -14.81 7.03
C VAL A 362 23.39 -15.26 5.62
N THR A 363 24.45 -14.69 5.06
CA THR A 363 24.85 -14.94 3.66
C THR A 363 25.75 -16.18 3.52
N ARG A 364 26.41 -16.62 4.59
CA ARG A 364 27.31 -17.77 4.61
C ARG A 364 26.64 -19.07 4.16
N LEU A 365 25.37 -19.24 4.45
CA LEU A 365 24.56 -20.40 4.09
C LEU A 365 24.19 -20.49 2.60
N LEU A 366 24.31 -19.38 1.86
CA LEU A 366 24.02 -19.31 0.43
C LEU A 366 25.24 -19.68 -0.44
N ALA A 367 26.45 -19.62 0.12
CA ALA A 367 27.70 -19.81 -0.61
C ALA A 367 27.88 -21.25 -1.21
N PRO A 368 27.52 -22.34 -0.52
CA PRO A 368 27.72 -23.69 -1.05
C PRO A 368 26.87 -23.98 -2.30
N MET A 369 25.60 -23.57 -2.31
CA MET A 369 24.67 -23.91 -3.40
C MET A 369 24.97 -23.19 -4.72
N LYS A 370 25.57 -21.99 -4.67
CA LYS A 370 25.97 -21.26 -5.89
C LYS A 370 27.22 -21.84 -6.55
N GLN A 371 28.10 -22.46 -5.79
CA GLN A 371 29.27 -23.17 -6.32
C GLN A 371 28.86 -24.46 -7.02
N GLU A 372 27.92 -25.25 -6.50
CA GLU A 372 27.39 -26.43 -7.16
C GLU A 372 26.65 -26.13 -8.47
N ALA A 373 25.83 -25.11 -8.50
CA ALA A 373 25.14 -24.67 -9.73
C ALA A 373 26.12 -24.17 -10.81
N ALA A 374 27.22 -23.51 -10.44
CA ALA A 374 28.27 -23.10 -11.35
C ALA A 374 29.10 -24.26 -11.86
N ALA A 375 29.32 -25.27 -11.03
CA ALA A 375 30.07 -26.50 -11.41
C ALA A 375 29.28 -27.39 -12.39
N VAL A 376 27.95 -27.46 -12.25
CA VAL A 376 27.07 -28.23 -13.16
C VAL A 376 26.99 -27.57 -14.56
N LEU A 377 27.18 -26.25 -14.66
CA LEU A 377 27.21 -25.54 -15.95
C LEU A 377 28.60 -25.53 -16.62
N ALA A 378 29.63 -26.05 -15.96
CA ALA A 378 31.03 -26.06 -16.43
C ALA A 378 31.50 -27.39 -17.07
N TYR A 379 30.63 -28.38 -17.25
CA TYR A 379 30.97 -29.58 -18.03
C TYR A 379 30.55 -29.43 -19.47
N PRO A 380 31.47 -29.24 -20.43
CA PRO A 380 31.18 -29.39 -21.85
C PRO A 380 31.08 -30.86 -22.20
N THR A 381 30.04 -31.27 -22.84
CA THR A 381 30.00 -32.49 -23.65
C THR A 381 30.56 -32.20 -25.02
#